data_49fd4c94fd0aac83b449f6e5be4202fd
#
_entry.id   49fd4c94fd0aac83b449f6e5be4202fd
#
_cell.length_a   1.000
_cell.length_b   1.000
_cell.length_c   1.000
_cell.angle_alpha   90.00
_cell.angle_beta   90.00
_cell.angle_gamma   90.00
#
_symmetry.space_group_name_H-M   'P 1'
#
loop_
_entity.id
_entity.type
_entity.pdbx_description
1 polymer ?
#
loop_
_entity_poly.entity_id
_entity_poly.type
_entity_poly.pdbx_seq_one_letter_code
_entity_poly.pdbx_strand_id
1 'polypeptide(L)'
;MAITIKKVSTKRELKKFIRFNYRMYKGNPYSVPDLYDDMLNTFNKKKNAAFEFCEADYFLAYRDDKIVGRVAAIINNRANEKWECKNVRFGWIDFIDDPEVSSALIKTVEDWGKERGMTHITGPLGFTDFDAEGMLIEGYDQLSTMATIYNHPYYPVHMERLGFEKDADWVEYKIYIPDAIPDKHKRISELIQRKYNLKIKKYTSGRKIAKDYGQEIFELMNEAYSPLYGYSPLTQRQINQYVKMYLPILDLRMVTLITDADDKLVCVGISMPSLAEALQKSHGRLLPLGWFYLLKALFMKRRAKMLDLLLVAVKPEYQNKGVNALLFSDLIPVYQKLGFIFAESNPELELNGKVQAQWDYFETKQHKRRRAFTKEIK
;
A
#
# COMPACT_ATOMS: atom_id res chain seq x y z
N MET A 1 30.33 19.79 8.40
CA MET A 1 29.93 19.53 9.82
C MET A 1 29.33 18.15 9.94
N ALA A 2 29.62 17.44 11.03
CA ALA A 2 29.24 16.03 11.20
C ALA A 2 27.71 15.82 11.29
N ILE A 3 27.22 14.70 10.75
CA ILE A 3 25.83 14.27 10.91
C ILE A 3 25.64 13.68 12.31
N THR A 4 24.61 14.14 13.01
CA THR A 4 24.22 13.61 14.32
C THR A 4 22.89 12.89 14.20
N ILE A 5 22.82 11.63 14.61
CA ILE A 5 21.58 10.86 14.65
C ILE A 5 20.98 10.93 16.06
N LYS A 6 19.69 11.24 16.14
CA LYS A 6 18.95 11.27 17.40
C LYS A 6 17.76 10.33 17.33
N LYS A 7 17.61 9.44 18.30
CA LYS A 7 16.45 8.60 18.48
C LYS A 7 15.24 9.46 18.90
N VAL A 8 14.10 9.21 18.31
CA VAL A 8 12.83 9.86 18.63
C VAL A 8 12.26 9.26 19.92
N SER A 9 12.21 10.04 20.97
CA SER A 9 11.78 9.59 22.31
C SER A 9 10.52 10.28 22.82
N THR A 10 10.17 11.43 22.24
CA THR A 10 9.04 12.26 22.69
C THR A 10 7.99 12.47 21.58
N LYS A 11 6.75 12.77 21.96
CA LYS A 11 5.70 13.16 20.99
C LYS A 11 6.09 14.38 20.15
N ARG A 12 6.89 15.29 20.69
CA ARG A 12 7.37 16.47 19.96
C ARG A 12 8.33 16.06 18.85
N GLU A 13 9.24 15.15 19.14
CA GLU A 13 10.19 14.59 18.15
C GLU A 13 9.48 13.73 17.12
N LEU A 14 8.49 12.91 17.52
CA LEU A 14 7.67 12.16 16.60
C LEU A 14 6.93 13.08 15.60
N LYS A 15 6.39 14.20 16.08
CA LYS A 15 5.81 15.21 15.18
C LYS A 15 6.84 15.81 14.21
N LYS A 16 8.10 15.99 14.65
CA LYS A 16 9.18 16.45 13.76
C LYS A 16 9.51 15.39 12.72
N PHE A 17 9.60 14.11 13.12
CA PHE A 17 9.82 12.96 12.25
C PHE A 17 8.76 12.89 11.13
N ILE A 18 7.48 12.93 11.48
CA ILE A 18 6.39 12.91 10.51
C ILE A 18 6.45 14.13 9.58
N ARG A 19 6.60 15.34 10.14
CA ARG A 19 6.59 16.60 9.38
C ARG A 19 7.78 16.77 8.45
N PHE A 20 8.86 16.01 8.62
CA PHE A 20 10.01 16.10 7.74
C PHE A 20 9.63 15.75 6.29
N ASN A 21 8.93 14.66 6.05
CA ASN A 21 8.43 14.27 4.72
C ASN A 21 7.55 15.39 4.10
N TYR A 22 6.56 15.90 4.85
CA TYR A 22 5.65 16.94 4.34
C TYR A 22 6.39 18.23 3.92
N ARG A 23 7.50 18.54 4.60
CA ARG A 23 8.32 19.71 4.24
C ARG A 23 9.19 19.43 3.02
N MET A 24 9.73 18.23 2.94
CA MET A 24 10.63 17.80 1.87
C MET A 24 9.92 17.79 0.51
N TYR A 25 8.68 17.32 0.47
CA TYR A 25 7.90 17.24 -0.76
C TYR A 25 6.90 18.39 -0.94
N LYS A 26 7.03 19.47 -0.18
CA LYS A 26 6.15 20.63 -0.30
C LYS A 26 6.21 21.22 -1.72
N GLY A 27 5.06 21.26 -2.39
CA GLY A 27 4.95 21.80 -3.76
C GLY A 27 5.33 20.82 -4.87
N ASN A 28 5.72 19.58 -4.53
CA ASN A 28 5.91 18.54 -5.53
C ASN A 28 4.55 18.11 -6.08
N PRO A 29 4.33 18.14 -7.43
CA PRO A 29 3.03 17.83 -8.02
C PRO A 29 2.70 16.34 -8.04
N TYR A 30 3.66 15.47 -7.81
CA TYR A 30 3.52 14.01 -7.92
C TYR A 30 3.45 13.31 -6.56
N SER A 31 3.97 13.94 -5.51
CA SER A 31 3.92 13.40 -4.16
C SER A 31 2.53 13.59 -3.54
N VAL A 32 2.04 12.55 -2.88
CA VAL A 32 0.78 12.55 -2.13
C VAL A 32 1.11 12.41 -0.64
N PRO A 33 0.79 13.40 0.18
CA PRO A 33 1.06 13.31 1.60
C PRO A 33 0.10 12.34 2.29
N ASP A 34 0.62 11.55 3.23
CA ASP A 34 -0.19 10.73 4.12
C ASP A 34 -1.16 11.58 4.95
N LEU A 35 -2.21 10.97 5.49
CA LEU A 35 -3.01 11.61 6.53
C LEU A 35 -2.21 11.74 7.82
N TYR A 36 -2.02 12.98 8.28
CA TYR A 36 -1.17 13.29 9.43
C TYR A 36 -1.58 12.56 10.72
N ASP A 37 -2.89 12.45 10.96
CA ASP A 37 -3.41 11.78 12.15
C ASP A 37 -3.24 10.26 12.05
N ASP A 38 -3.29 9.68 10.85
CA ASP A 38 -3.02 8.27 10.63
C ASP A 38 -1.54 7.97 10.87
N MET A 39 -0.63 8.83 10.41
CA MET A 39 0.80 8.68 10.74
C MET A 39 1.07 8.75 12.25
N LEU A 40 0.38 9.62 12.99
CA LEU A 40 0.47 9.65 14.45
C LEU A 40 0.00 8.34 15.10
N ASN A 41 -0.99 7.67 14.51
CA ASN A 41 -1.49 6.38 14.98
C ASN A 41 -0.55 5.24 14.59
N THR A 42 -0.05 5.24 13.35
CA THR A 42 0.90 4.24 12.81
C THR A 42 2.16 4.13 13.66
N PHE A 43 2.73 5.27 14.08
CA PHE A 43 3.93 5.29 14.92
C PHE A 43 3.65 5.15 16.43
N ASN A 44 2.40 5.00 16.84
CA ASN A 44 2.03 4.88 18.25
C ASN A 44 1.95 3.42 18.68
N LYS A 45 2.89 2.98 19.52
CA LYS A 45 2.97 1.60 20.05
C LYS A 45 1.68 1.07 20.69
N LYS A 46 0.84 1.96 21.24
CA LYS A 46 -0.43 1.57 21.88
C LYS A 46 -1.60 1.46 20.90
N LYS A 47 -1.51 2.15 19.75
CA LYS A 47 -2.61 2.23 18.77
C LYS A 47 -2.43 1.29 17.60
N ASN A 48 -1.19 1.16 17.08
CA ASN A 48 -0.91 0.29 15.95
C ASN A 48 -0.83 -1.16 16.41
N ALA A 49 -1.70 -2.00 15.87
CA ALA A 49 -1.77 -3.42 16.19
C ALA A 49 -0.52 -4.21 15.76
N ALA A 50 0.25 -3.72 14.79
CA ALA A 50 1.49 -4.36 14.36
C ALA A 50 2.53 -4.49 15.49
N PHE A 51 2.47 -3.65 16.53
CA PHE A 51 3.34 -3.76 17.70
C PHE A 51 3.06 -5.00 18.59
N GLU A 52 2.09 -5.84 18.26
CA GLU A 52 1.94 -7.16 18.87
C GLU A 52 3.09 -8.12 18.48
N PHE A 53 3.71 -7.88 17.32
CA PHE A 53 4.78 -8.72 16.77
C PHE A 53 5.92 -7.94 16.11
N CYS A 54 5.83 -6.62 16.05
CA CYS A 54 6.90 -5.76 15.53
C CYS A 54 7.59 -4.98 16.64
N GLU A 55 8.90 -4.79 16.45
CA GLU A 55 9.69 -3.82 17.20
C GLU A 55 10.07 -2.66 16.27
N ALA A 56 10.07 -1.44 16.78
CA ALA A 56 10.53 -0.31 15.99
C ALA A 56 11.07 0.84 16.84
N ASP A 57 12.05 1.52 16.27
CA ASP A 57 12.54 2.82 16.72
C ASP A 57 12.68 3.76 15.53
N TYR A 58 12.59 5.06 15.80
CA TYR A 58 12.60 6.12 14.78
C TYR A 58 13.78 7.04 15.01
N PHE A 59 14.41 7.51 13.94
CA PHE A 59 15.62 8.29 14.00
C PHE A 59 15.53 9.53 13.11
N LEU A 60 16.12 10.63 13.59
CA LEU A 60 16.27 11.88 12.86
C LEU A 60 17.77 12.19 12.68
N ALA A 61 18.14 12.50 11.46
CA ALA A 61 19.48 13.00 11.15
C ALA A 61 19.49 14.53 11.23
N TYR A 62 20.47 15.07 11.89
CA TYR A 62 20.69 16.51 12.06
C TYR A 62 22.03 16.93 11.47
N ARG A 63 22.06 18.08 10.83
CA ARG A 63 23.24 18.86 10.51
C ARG A 63 22.98 20.29 10.99
N ASP A 64 23.84 20.81 11.90
CA ASP A 64 23.68 22.16 12.45
C ASP A 64 22.29 22.47 12.96
N ASP A 65 21.74 21.61 13.81
CA ASP A 65 20.38 21.69 14.38
C ASP A 65 19.23 21.61 13.37
N LYS A 66 19.52 21.50 12.06
CA LYS A 66 18.51 21.27 11.02
C LYS A 66 18.32 19.78 10.79
N ILE A 67 17.06 19.35 10.71
CA ILE A 67 16.72 17.97 10.32
C ILE A 67 16.97 17.83 8.84
N VAL A 68 17.84 16.90 8.46
CA VAL A 68 18.27 16.60 7.09
C VAL A 68 17.87 15.21 6.63
N GLY A 69 17.34 14.36 7.54
CA GLY A 69 16.83 13.05 7.18
C GLY A 69 16.07 12.39 8.32
N ARG A 70 15.36 11.33 7.99
CA ARG A 70 14.64 10.46 8.93
C ARG A 70 14.69 9.00 8.46
N VAL A 71 14.57 8.06 9.37
CA VAL A 71 14.38 6.63 9.08
C VAL A 71 13.71 5.93 10.26
N ALA A 72 12.89 4.92 9.97
CA ALA A 72 12.42 3.95 10.95
C ALA A 72 13.21 2.65 10.79
N ALA A 73 13.71 2.11 11.92
CA ALA A 73 14.20 0.75 12.01
C ALA A 73 13.08 -0.15 12.55
N ILE A 74 12.81 -1.26 11.87
CA ILE A 74 11.65 -2.11 12.18
C ILE A 74 12.08 -3.58 12.08
N ILE A 75 11.66 -4.40 13.04
CA ILE A 75 11.71 -5.86 12.95
C ILE A 75 10.28 -6.37 12.98
N ASN A 76 9.88 -7.11 11.95
CA ASN A 76 8.63 -7.86 11.93
C ASN A 76 8.95 -9.33 12.23
N ASN A 77 8.78 -9.73 13.49
CA ASN A 77 9.13 -11.09 13.95
C ASN A 77 8.31 -12.17 13.23
N ARG A 78 7.05 -11.91 12.90
CA ARG A 78 6.19 -12.87 12.16
C ARG A 78 6.64 -13.07 10.72
N ALA A 79 7.05 -12.00 10.05
CA ALA A 79 7.59 -12.10 8.70
C ALA A 79 8.94 -12.83 8.74
N ASN A 80 9.84 -12.48 9.68
CA ASN A 80 11.13 -13.15 9.83
C ASN A 80 10.98 -14.64 10.12
N GLU A 81 10.03 -15.02 10.98
CA GLU A 81 9.72 -16.43 11.27
C GLU A 81 9.17 -17.15 10.02
N LYS A 82 8.17 -16.56 9.36
CA LYS A 82 7.54 -17.16 8.18
C LYS A 82 8.49 -17.36 7.00
N TRP A 83 9.37 -16.40 6.78
CA TRP A 83 10.33 -16.40 5.66
C TRP A 83 11.70 -16.95 6.06
N GLU A 84 11.83 -17.48 7.28
CA GLU A 84 13.07 -18.06 7.83
C GLU A 84 14.29 -17.14 7.66
N CYS A 85 14.10 -15.84 7.89
CA CYS A 85 15.12 -14.82 7.72
C CYS A 85 15.35 -14.01 9.01
N LYS A 86 16.44 -13.23 9.04
CA LYS A 86 16.78 -12.32 10.14
C LYS A 86 16.98 -10.91 9.60
N ASN A 87 15.88 -10.30 9.17
CA ASN A 87 15.87 -9.01 8.51
C ASN A 87 15.45 -7.89 9.46
N VAL A 88 16.22 -6.80 9.48
CA VAL A 88 15.74 -5.49 9.93
C VAL A 88 15.25 -4.71 8.69
N ARG A 89 14.08 -4.12 8.78
CA ARG A 89 13.50 -3.27 7.74
C ARG A 89 13.92 -1.82 7.98
N PHE A 90 14.30 -1.09 6.93
CA PHE A 90 14.30 0.37 6.94
C PHE A 90 13.00 0.86 6.27
N GLY A 91 12.25 1.72 6.96
CA GLY A 91 10.99 2.27 6.46
C GLY A 91 10.92 3.78 6.69
N TRP A 92 9.96 4.44 6.04
CA TRP A 92 9.79 5.91 6.14
C TRP A 92 11.11 6.68 6.05
N ILE A 93 12.01 6.22 5.18
CA ILE A 93 13.30 6.86 4.95
C ILE A 93 13.12 8.07 4.04
N ASP A 94 13.57 9.22 4.52
CA ASP A 94 13.67 10.44 3.73
C ASP A 94 14.95 11.18 4.08
N PHE A 95 15.64 11.70 3.08
CA PHE A 95 16.90 12.44 3.27
C PHE A 95 17.15 13.41 2.13
N ILE A 96 17.88 14.49 2.43
CA ILE A 96 18.38 15.41 1.39
C ILE A 96 19.43 14.69 0.52
N ASP A 97 19.67 15.17 -0.70
CA ASP A 97 20.69 14.60 -1.59
C ASP A 97 22.09 14.82 -1.05
N ASP A 98 22.45 13.99 -0.08
CA ASP A 98 23.72 14.06 0.64
C ASP A 98 24.16 12.65 1.06
N PRO A 99 25.32 12.19 0.55
CA PRO A 99 25.89 10.89 0.86
C PRO A 99 26.15 10.61 2.34
N GLU A 100 26.55 11.62 3.09
CA GLU A 100 26.83 11.43 4.53
C GLU A 100 25.51 11.20 5.30
N VAL A 101 24.44 11.86 4.88
CA VAL A 101 23.12 11.72 5.53
C VAL A 101 22.54 10.33 5.30
N SER A 102 22.51 9.86 4.05
CA SER A 102 21.99 8.53 3.72
C SER A 102 22.81 7.43 4.40
N SER A 103 24.16 7.56 4.37
CA SER A 103 25.04 6.61 5.03
C SER A 103 24.82 6.54 6.55
N ALA A 104 24.69 7.69 7.22
CA ALA A 104 24.45 7.75 8.66
C ALA A 104 23.10 7.13 9.05
N LEU A 105 22.05 7.37 8.27
CA LEU A 105 20.72 6.81 8.50
C LEU A 105 20.72 5.27 8.34
N ILE A 106 21.27 4.77 7.24
CA ILE A 106 21.34 3.32 6.98
C ILE A 106 22.19 2.63 8.02
N LYS A 107 23.39 3.17 8.33
CA LYS A 107 24.25 2.62 9.39
C LYS A 107 23.52 2.55 10.73
N THR A 108 22.71 3.53 11.07
CA THR A 108 21.92 3.51 12.31
C THR A 108 20.94 2.33 12.33
N VAL A 109 20.30 2.01 11.20
CA VAL A 109 19.39 0.85 11.10
C VAL A 109 20.16 -0.47 11.15
N GLU A 110 21.33 -0.54 10.50
CA GLU A 110 22.22 -1.70 10.57
C GLU A 110 22.68 -1.99 12.00
N ASP A 111 23.19 -0.97 12.71
CA ASP A 111 23.65 -1.10 14.09
C ASP A 111 22.50 -1.51 15.03
N TRP A 112 21.31 -0.88 14.87
CA TRP A 112 20.11 -1.22 15.63
C TRP A 112 19.63 -2.67 15.38
N GLY A 113 19.71 -3.13 14.12
CA GLY A 113 19.38 -4.50 13.74
C GLY A 113 20.41 -5.51 14.26
N LYS A 114 21.71 -5.20 14.13
CA LYS A 114 22.81 -6.04 14.61
C LYS A 114 22.74 -6.30 16.12
N GLU A 115 22.44 -5.26 16.91
CA GLU A 115 22.20 -5.39 18.35
C GLU A 115 21.07 -6.36 18.71
N ARG A 116 20.14 -6.63 17.75
CA ARG A 116 19.00 -7.55 17.89
C ARG A 116 19.16 -8.87 17.14
N GLY A 117 20.39 -9.16 16.69
CA GLY A 117 20.72 -10.40 16.01
C GLY A 117 20.23 -10.51 14.56
N MET A 118 19.89 -9.39 13.93
CA MET A 118 19.56 -9.36 12.51
C MET A 118 20.83 -9.45 11.65
N THR A 119 20.73 -10.15 10.52
CA THR A 119 21.86 -10.38 9.60
C THR A 119 21.72 -9.63 8.29
N HIS A 120 20.55 -9.18 7.94
CA HIS A 120 20.28 -8.42 6.72
C HIS A 120 19.45 -7.18 7.03
N ILE A 121 19.63 -6.15 6.21
CA ILE A 121 18.78 -4.95 6.17
C ILE A 121 18.04 -4.92 4.85
N THR A 122 16.71 -4.71 4.88
CA THR A 122 15.85 -4.67 3.69
C THR A 122 14.86 -3.50 3.75
N GLY A 123 14.45 -2.98 2.60
CA GLY A 123 13.46 -1.90 2.50
C GLY A 123 13.55 -1.05 1.24
N PRO A 124 12.80 0.07 1.18
CA PRO A 124 11.92 0.55 2.26
C PRO A 124 10.66 -0.31 2.39
N LEU A 125 10.41 -0.77 3.60
CA LEU A 125 9.24 -1.57 3.98
C LEU A 125 8.66 -1.05 5.30
N GLY A 126 7.33 -1.11 5.44
CA GLY A 126 6.64 -0.76 6.67
C GLY A 126 6.63 -1.87 7.73
N PHE A 127 5.72 -1.75 8.69
CA PHE A 127 5.48 -2.78 9.69
C PHE A 127 4.95 -4.07 9.06
N THR A 128 4.02 -3.91 8.11
CA THR A 128 3.37 -5.01 7.36
C THR A 128 3.16 -4.59 5.91
N ASP A 129 2.74 -5.53 5.07
CA ASP A 129 2.45 -5.33 3.64
C ASP A 129 1.23 -4.41 3.38
N PHE A 130 0.58 -3.93 4.44
CA PHE A 130 -0.48 -2.91 4.36
C PHE A 130 0.07 -1.47 4.52
N ASP A 131 1.33 -1.34 4.86
CA ASP A 131 2.04 -0.06 4.78
C ASP A 131 2.61 0.12 3.37
N ALA A 132 2.91 1.35 2.99
CA ALA A 132 3.52 1.62 1.70
C ALA A 132 4.92 0.99 1.58
N GLU A 133 5.18 0.30 0.47
CA GLU A 133 6.38 -0.48 0.23
C GLU A 133 7.10 -0.05 -1.05
N GLY A 134 8.40 -0.29 -1.08
CA GLY A 134 9.24 -0.13 -2.25
C GLY A 134 9.57 1.34 -2.57
N MET A 135 10.84 1.57 -2.84
CA MET A 135 11.37 2.86 -3.32
C MET A 135 11.01 3.04 -4.80
N LEU A 136 10.45 4.18 -5.17
CA LEU A 136 10.18 4.51 -6.57
C LEU A 136 11.50 4.56 -7.35
N ILE A 137 11.59 3.81 -8.46
CA ILE A 137 12.76 3.75 -9.34
C ILE A 137 12.43 4.14 -10.78
N GLU A 138 11.13 4.12 -11.18
CA GLU A 138 10.63 4.62 -12.45
C GLU A 138 9.29 5.33 -12.25
N GLY A 139 8.98 6.33 -13.08
CA GLY A 139 7.69 7.06 -13.05
C GLY A 139 7.68 8.22 -12.05
N TYR A 140 8.79 8.90 -11.87
CA TYR A 140 8.90 10.07 -10.98
C TYR A 140 8.02 11.26 -11.40
N ASP A 141 7.56 11.27 -12.64
CA ASP A 141 6.63 12.24 -13.24
C ASP A 141 5.16 11.79 -13.19
N GLN A 142 4.87 10.72 -12.44
CA GLN A 142 3.52 10.19 -12.25
C GLN A 142 3.00 10.48 -10.84
N LEU A 143 1.71 10.83 -10.75
CA LEU A 143 1.06 11.06 -9.47
C LEU A 143 1.05 9.77 -8.63
N SER A 144 1.54 9.86 -7.40
CA SER A 144 1.44 8.77 -6.43
C SER A 144 -0.01 8.52 -5.99
N THR A 145 -0.28 7.40 -5.39
CA THR A 145 -1.53 7.11 -4.67
C THR A 145 -1.35 7.30 -3.17
N MET A 146 -2.42 7.22 -2.42
CA MET A 146 -2.36 7.23 -0.96
C MET A 146 -1.67 5.99 -0.37
N ALA A 147 -1.52 4.94 -1.16
CA ALA A 147 -0.95 3.66 -0.73
C ALA A 147 0.53 3.50 -1.11
N THR A 148 1.15 4.51 -1.74
CA THR A 148 2.48 4.36 -2.33
C THR A 148 3.45 5.46 -1.89
N ILE A 149 4.72 5.09 -1.73
CA ILE A 149 5.80 6.04 -1.41
C ILE A 149 6.13 6.87 -2.64
N TYR A 150 6.35 8.17 -2.47
CA TYR A 150 7.07 9.01 -3.43
C TYR A 150 8.46 9.34 -2.88
N ASN A 151 9.47 9.25 -3.72
CA ASN A 151 10.83 9.66 -3.40
C ASN A 151 11.51 10.31 -4.60
N HIS A 152 12.57 11.08 -4.34
CA HIS A 152 13.38 11.70 -5.39
C HIS A 152 14.25 10.68 -6.14
N PRO A 153 14.62 10.95 -7.42
CA PRO A 153 15.44 10.03 -8.22
C PRO A 153 16.82 9.68 -7.65
N TYR A 154 17.37 10.50 -6.77
CA TYR A 154 18.67 10.23 -6.16
C TYR A 154 18.65 9.12 -5.09
N TYR A 155 17.45 8.73 -4.58
CA TYR A 155 17.35 7.70 -3.53
C TYR A 155 17.94 6.35 -3.94
N PRO A 156 17.54 5.74 -5.08
CA PRO A 156 18.11 4.46 -5.50
C PRO A 156 19.62 4.56 -5.76
N VAL A 157 20.12 5.68 -6.27
CA VAL A 157 21.56 5.91 -6.48
C VAL A 157 22.33 5.84 -5.15
N HIS A 158 21.75 6.39 -4.07
CA HIS A 158 22.34 6.29 -2.73
C HIS A 158 22.32 4.86 -2.20
N MET A 159 21.26 4.07 -2.46
CA MET A 159 21.19 2.67 -2.04
C MET A 159 22.25 1.84 -2.75
N GLU A 160 22.38 1.97 -4.07
CA GLU A 160 23.41 1.28 -4.87
C GLU A 160 24.81 1.61 -4.38
N ARG A 161 25.09 2.90 -4.12
CA ARG A 161 26.39 3.34 -3.56
C ARG A 161 26.68 2.73 -2.17
N LEU A 162 25.65 2.50 -1.36
CA LEU A 162 25.76 1.88 -0.05
C LEU A 162 25.86 0.34 -0.12
N GLY A 163 25.91 -0.23 -1.34
CA GLY A 163 26.10 -1.66 -1.58
C GLY A 163 24.82 -2.48 -1.43
N PHE A 164 23.66 -1.85 -1.56
CA PHE A 164 22.40 -2.58 -1.64
C PHE A 164 22.19 -3.18 -3.01
N GLU A 165 21.54 -4.34 -3.02
CA GLU A 165 21.09 -5.05 -4.21
C GLU A 165 19.57 -5.07 -4.27
N LYS A 166 19.02 -5.44 -5.44
CA LYS A 166 17.59 -5.66 -5.63
C LYS A 166 17.14 -6.85 -4.79
N ASP A 167 16.09 -6.65 -3.99
CA ASP A 167 15.38 -7.72 -3.28
C ASP A 167 14.09 -8.11 -4.02
N ALA A 168 13.18 -7.15 -4.19
CA ALA A 168 11.95 -7.34 -4.94
C ALA A 168 11.57 -6.07 -5.71
N ASP A 169 10.93 -6.24 -6.86
CA ASP A 169 10.32 -5.14 -7.61
C ASP A 169 8.81 -5.30 -7.67
N TRP A 170 8.13 -4.16 -7.65
CA TRP A 170 6.71 -4.02 -7.95
C TRP A 170 6.53 -3.12 -9.16
N VAL A 171 5.52 -3.42 -9.97
CA VAL A 171 5.08 -2.62 -11.11
C VAL A 171 3.68 -2.09 -10.85
N GLU A 172 3.39 -0.91 -11.39
CA GLU A 172 2.07 -0.29 -11.27
C GLU A 172 1.54 0.05 -12.67
N TYR A 173 0.26 -0.25 -12.89
CA TYR A 173 -0.41 -0.08 -14.18
C TYR A 173 -1.48 1.00 -14.10
N LYS A 174 -1.50 1.83 -15.12
CA LYS A 174 -2.62 2.67 -15.48
C LYS A 174 -3.52 1.88 -16.43
N ILE A 175 -4.75 1.60 -16.01
CA ILE A 175 -5.70 0.73 -16.71
C ILE A 175 -6.86 1.60 -17.15
N TYR A 176 -7.05 1.78 -18.46
CA TYR A 176 -8.13 2.58 -19.00
C TYR A 176 -9.47 1.84 -18.89
N ILE A 177 -10.49 2.54 -18.39
CA ILE A 177 -11.84 1.97 -18.28
C ILE A 177 -12.44 1.88 -19.69
N PRO A 178 -12.76 0.66 -20.18
CA PRO A 178 -13.29 0.50 -21.52
C PRO A 178 -14.71 1.04 -21.66
N ASP A 179 -15.10 1.47 -22.85
CA ASP A 179 -16.47 1.95 -23.14
C ASP A 179 -17.52 0.84 -23.01
N ALA A 180 -17.11 -0.43 -23.21
CA ALA A 180 -17.96 -1.60 -23.03
C ALA A 180 -17.13 -2.74 -22.42
N ILE A 181 -17.80 -3.65 -21.70
CA ILE A 181 -17.15 -4.86 -21.20
C ILE A 181 -16.69 -5.67 -22.42
N PRO A 182 -15.40 -6.07 -22.51
CA PRO A 182 -14.94 -6.90 -23.63
C PRO A 182 -15.76 -8.19 -23.76
N ASP A 183 -16.19 -8.54 -24.98
CA ASP A 183 -17.08 -9.69 -25.23
C ASP A 183 -16.54 -11.00 -24.65
N LYS A 184 -15.23 -11.18 -24.71
CA LYS A 184 -14.55 -12.33 -24.09
C LYS A 184 -14.77 -12.39 -22.59
N HIS A 185 -14.67 -11.26 -21.88
CA HIS A 185 -14.95 -11.19 -20.42
C HIS A 185 -16.42 -11.53 -20.12
N LYS A 186 -17.35 -10.99 -20.91
CA LYS A 186 -18.76 -11.27 -20.71
C LYS A 186 -19.07 -12.76 -20.86
N ARG A 187 -18.56 -13.40 -21.93
CA ARG A 187 -18.74 -14.85 -22.17
C ARG A 187 -18.11 -15.70 -21.07
N ILE A 188 -16.87 -15.37 -20.66
CA ILE A 188 -16.17 -16.08 -19.57
C ILE A 188 -16.94 -15.91 -18.28
N SER A 189 -17.39 -14.70 -17.93
CA SER A 189 -18.17 -14.39 -16.74
C SER A 189 -19.43 -15.26 -16.66
N GLU A 190 -20.25 -15.31 -17.73
CA GLU A 190 -21.46 -16.12 -17.81
C GLU A 190 -21.17 -17.64 -17.66
N LEU A 191 -20.12 -18.12 -18.36
CA LEU A 191 -19.71 -19.52 -18.29
C LEU A 191 -19.31 -19.94 -16.89
N ILE A 192 -18.44 -19.14 -16.23
CA ILE A 192 -17.90 -19.43 -14.91
C ILE A 192 -18.96 -19.34 -13.83
N GLN A 193 -19.82 -18.34 -13.92
CA GLN A 193 -20.95 -18.20 -13.01
C GLN A 193 -21.83 -19.45 -13.02
N ARG A 194 -22.14 -19.99 -14.20
CA ARG A 194 -22.93 -21.22 -14.34
C ARG A 194 -22.16 -22.48 -13.90
N LYS A 195 -20.90 -22.62 -14.36
CA LYS A 195 -20.08 -23.81 -14.11
C LYS A 195 -19.81 -24.05 -12.63
N TYR A 196 -19.54 -22.98 -11.88
CA TYR A 196 -19.19 -23.05 -10.45
C TYR A 196 -20.33 -22.56 -9.55
N ASN A 197 -21.52 -22.29 -10.10
CA ASN A 197 -22.69 -21.75 -9.38
C ASN A 197 -22.34 -20.52 -8.51
N LEU A 198 -21.52 -19.61 -9.08
CA LEU A 198 -21.07 -18.42 -8.37
C LEU A 198 -22.16 -17.35 -8.34
N LYS A 199 -22.21 -16.60 -7.23
CA LYS A 199 -23.17 -15.53 -7.00
C LYS A 199 -22.45 -14.22 -6.67
N ILE A 200 -22.82 -13.12 -7.36
CA ILE A 200 -22.37 -11.78 -7.01
C ILE A 200 -23.23 -11.27 -5.86
N LYS A 201 -22.58 -10.81 -4.80
CA LYS A 201 -23.23 -10.19 -3.63
C LYS A 201 -22.95 -8.70 -3.61
N LYS A 202 -24.00 -7.90 -3.56
CA LYS A 202 -23.90 -6.43 -3.41
C LYS A 202 -24.58 -6.01 -2.12
N TYR A 203 -24.01 -5.00 -1.49
CA TYR A 203 -24.48 -4.48 -0.21
C TYR A 203 -24.69 -2.98 -0.27
N THR A 204 -25.65 -2.51 0.50
CA THR A 204 -25.92 -1.08 0.72
C THR A 204 -25.53 -0.60 2.12
N SER A 205 -25.06 -1.52 2.97
CA SER A 205 -24.63 -1.25 4.34
C SER A 205 -23.28 -1.91 4.63
N GLY A 206 -22.28 -1.10 4.95
CA GLY A 206 -20.97 -1.60 5.36
C GLY A 206 -21.03 -2.43 6.65
N ARG A 207 -21.91 -2.06 7.60
CA ARG A 207 -22.12 -2.85 8.82
C ARG A 207 -22.61 -4.27 8.50
N LYS A 208 -23.43 -4.41 7.46
CA LYS A 208 -23.92 -5.71 7.02
C LYS A 208 -22.79 -6.52 6.36
N ILE A 209 -21.94 -5.93 5.52
CA ILE A 209 -20.75 -6.60 4.99
C ILE A 209 -19.85 -7.09 6.15
N ALA A 210 -19.54 -6.21 7.11
CA ALA A 210 -18.69 -6.56 8.24
C ALA A 210 -19.27 -7.72 9.06
N LYS A 211 -20.60 -7.75 9.24
CA LYS A 211 -21.26 -8.82 9.98
C LYS A 211 -21.27 -10.14 9.21
N ASP A 212 -21.61 -10.08 7.92
CA ASP A 212 -21.88 -11.30 7.12
C ASP A 212 -20.57 -11.90 6.58
N TYR A 213 -19.59 -11.09 6.16
CA TYR A 213 -18.36 -11.54 5.50
C TYR A 213 -17.07 -10.89 6.03
N GLY A 214 -17.14 -10.06 7.07
CA GLY A 214 -15.95 -9.33 7.53
C GLY A 214 -14.79 -10.25 7.89
N GLN A 215 -15.03 -11.35 8.57
CA GLN A 215 -14.01 -12.33 8.90
C GLN A 215 -13.52 -13.09 7.66
N GLU A 216 -14.44 -13.58 6.82
CA GLU A 216 -14.11 -14.35 5.61
C GLU A 216 -13.29 -13.53 4.60
N ILE A 217 -13.51 -12.22 4.49
CA ILE A 217 -12.70 -11.34 3.63
C ILE A 217 -11.22 -11.38 4.04
N PHE A 218 -10.94 -11.28 5.33
CA PHE A 218 -9.55 -11.27 5.80
C PHE A 218 -8.92 -12.67 5.82
N GLU A 219 -9.70 -13.73 6.06
CA GLU A 219 -9.24 -15.11 5.89
C GLU A 219 -8.88 -15.38 4.43
N LEU A 220 -9.73 -14.96 3.48
CA LEU A 220 -9.46 -15.04 2.05
C LEU A 220 -8.20 -14.25 1.67
N MET A 221 -8.01 -13.06 2.22
CA MET A 221 -6.79 -12.27 2.00
C MET A 221 -5.56 -13.00 2.54
N ASN A 222 -5.60 -13.47 3.78
CA ASN A 222 -4.50 -14.23 4.37
C ASN A 222 -4.13 -15.46 3.54
N GLU A 223 -5.12 -16.15 2.99
CA GLU A 223 -4.92 -17.32 2.13
C GLU A 223 -4.34 -16.93 0.76
N ALA A 224 -4.95 -15.95 0.09
CA ALA A 224 -4.56 -15.54 -1.26
C ALA A 224 -3.19 -14.86 -1.32
N TYR A 225 -2.83 -14.11 -0.27
CA TYR A 225 -1.60 -13.32 -0.24
C TYR A 225 -0.45 -14.02 0.50
N SER A 226 -0.71 -15.16 1.13
CA SER A 226 0.31 -15.92 1.87
C SER A 226 1.60 -16.17 1.09
N PRO A 227 1.60 -16.47 -0.22
CA PRO A 227 2.82 -16.72 -0.98
C PRO A 227 3.54 -15.43 -1.46
N LEU A 228 2.97 -14.22 -1.23
CA LEU A 228 3.56 -12.99 -1.71
C LEU A 228 4.75 -12.56 -0.85
N TYR A 229 5.75 -11.96 -1.50
CA TYR A 229 6.97 -11.46 -0.87
C TYR A 229 6.68 -10.60 0.36
N GLY A 230 7.34 -10.90 1.47
CA GLY A 230 7.24 -10.13 2.72
C GLY A 230 5.93 -10.29 3.49
N TYR A 231 4.90 -10.93 2.91
CA TYR A 231 3.57 -11.04 3.52
C TYR A 231 3.59 -11.77 4.87
N SER A 232 2.96 -11.16 5.85
CA SER A 232 2.68 -11.77 7.15
C SER A 232 1.18 -11.77 7.45
N PRO A 233 0.59 -12.90 7.94
CA PRO A 233 -0.84 -12.99 8.21
C PRO A 233 -1.31 -11.93 9.22
N LEU A 234 -2.46 -11.33 8.95
CA LEU A 234 -3.08 -10.33 9.81
C LEU A 234 -3.55 -10.94 11.13
N THR A 235 -3.35 -10.22 12.22
CA THR A 235 -3.97 -10.54 13.52
C THR A 235 -5.42 -10.08 13.55
N GLN A 236 -6.24 -10.68 14.43
CA GLN A 236 -7.63 -10.26 14.62
C GLN A 236 -7.75 -8.78 15.00
N ARG A 237 -6.79 -8.25 15.75
CA ARG A 237 -6.76 -6.83 16.11
C ARG A 237 -6.51 -5.93 14.90
N GLN A 238 -5.60 -6.32 14.00
CA GLN A 238 -5.39 -5.62 12.73
C GLN A 238 -6.63 -5.66 11.85
N ILE A 239 -7.27 -6.83 11.71
CA ILE A 239 -8.53 -7.00 10.96
C ILE A 239 -9.58 -6.02 11.48
N ASN A 240 -9.82 -6.01 12.79
CA ASN A 240 -10.80 -5.10 13.40
C ASN A 240 -10.43 -3.62 13.19
N GLN A 241 -9.15 -3.29 13.21
CA GLN A 241 -8.65 -1.94 12.95
C GLN A 241 -8.92 -1.51 11.49
N TYR A 242 -8.61 -2.36 10.52
CA TYR A 242 -8.82 -2.08 9.09
C TYR A 242 -10.31 -2.00 8.73
N VAL A 243 -11.14 -2.91 9.23
CA VAL A 243 -12.60 -2.84 9.04
C VAL A 243 -13.13 -1.49 9.55
N LYS A 244 -12.73 -1.09 10.76
CA LYS A 244 -13.17 0.18 11.35
C LYS A 244 -12.69 1.41 10.57
N MET A 245 -11.50 1.34 10.00
CA MET A 245 -10.86 2.45 9.28
C MET A 245 -11.42 2.62 7.86
N TYR A 246 -11.47 1.53 7.10
CA TYR A 246 -11.77 1.60 5.67
C TYR A 246 -13.26 1.48 5.35
N LEU A 247 -13.99 0.61 6.04
CA LEU A 247 -15.39 0.33 5.69
C LEU A 247 -16.31 1.57 5.65
N PRO A 248 -16.17 2.58 6.55
CA PRO A 248 -17.01 3.77 6.51
C PRO A 248 -16.77 4.70 5.31
N ILE A 249 -15.62 4.60 4.66
CA ILE A 249 -15.22 5.48 3.54
C ILE A 249 -15.40 4.81 2.17
N LEU A 250 -15.71 3.51 2.13
CA LEU A 250 -15.91 2.79 0.87
C LEU A 250 -17.27 3.16 0.23
N ASP A 251 -17.24 3.42 -1.07
CA ASP A 251 -18.45 3.41 -1.88
C ASP A 251 -18.81 1.95 -2.19
N LEU A 252 -19.84 1.44 -1.52
CA LEU A 252 -20.19 0.01 -1.61
C LEU A 252 -20.60 -0.45 -3.01
N ARG A 253 -20.89 0.48 -3.93
CA ARG A 253 -21.08 0.14 -5.36
C ARG A 253 -19.79 -0.36 -5.99
N MET A 254 -18.63 0.09 -5.49
CA MET A 254 -17.28 -0.27 -5.93
C MET A 254 -16.70 -1.44 -5.13
N VAL A 255 -17.53 -2.15 -4.38
CA VAL A 255 -17.19 -3.38 -3.65
C VAL A 255 -17.98 -4.53 -4.24
N THR A 256 -17.32 -5.63 -4.59
CA THR A 256 -17.94 -6.84 -5.12
C THR A 256 -17.46 -8.04 -4.30
N LEU A 257 -18.42 -8.81 -3.81
CA LEU A 257 -18.17 -10.10 -3.19
C LEU A 257 -18.74 -11.18 -4.13
N ILE A 258 -18.00 -12.26 -4.31
CA ILE A 258 -18.45 -13.42 -5.09
C ILE A 258 -18.42 -14.64 -4.16
N THR A 259 -19.54 -15.33 -4.07
CA THR A 259 -19.72 -16.54 -3.26
C THR A 259 -20.00 -17.76 -4.13
N ASP A 260 -19.73 -18.94 -3.60
CA ASP A 260 -20.11 -20.22 -4.20
C ASP A 260 -21.57 -20.59 -3.89
N ALA A 261 -21.93 -21.85 -4.20
CA ALA A 261 -23.28 -22.41 -3.97
C ALA A 261 -23.66 -22.40 -2.48
N ASP A 262 -22.69 -22.64 -1.60
CA ASP A 262 -22.84 -22.76 -0.15
C ASP A 262 -22.71 -21.40 0.58
N ASP A 263 -22.75 -20.31 -0.19
CA ASP A 263 -22.60 -18.93 0.29
C ASP A 263 -21.23 -18.60 0.91
N LYS A 264 -20.18 -19.38 0.60
CA LYS A 264 -18.81 -19.14 1.03
C LYS A 264 -18.12 -18.14 0.11
N LEU A 265 -17.31 -17.25 0.68
CA LEU A 265 -16.61 -16.23 -0.08
C LEU A 265 -15.51 -16.85 -0.95
N VAL A 266 -15.57 -16.58 -2.25
CA VAL A 266 -14.62 -17.04 -3.27
C VAL A 266 -13.72 -15.90 -3.76
N CYS A 267 -14.28 -14.70 -3.88
CA CYS A 267 -13.56 -13.56 -4.38
C CYS A 267 -14.10 -12.27 -3.77
N VAL A 268 -13.19 -11.33 -3.54
CA VAL A 268 -13.51 -9.97 -3.15
C VAL A 268 -12.73 -8.98 -4.03
N GLY A 269 -13.40 -7.94 -4.50
CA GLY A 269 -12.79 -6.80 -5.15
C GLY A 269 -13.25 -5.50 -4.48
N ILE A 270 -12.29 -4.67 -4.10
CA ILE A 270 -12.51 -3.37 -3.46
C ILE A 270 -11.73 -2.31 -4.22
N SER A 271 -12.43 -1.28 -4.66
CA SER A 271 -11.86 -0.09 -5.25
C SER A 271 -12.48 1.17 -4.65
N MET A 272 -11.84 2.30 -4.85
CA MET A 272 -12.34 3.59 -4.38
C MET A 272 -11.91 4.73 -5.30
N PRO A 273 -12.64 5.86 -5.32
CA PRO A 273 -12.15 7.07 -5.97
C PRO A 273 -10.78 7.46 -5.41
N SER A 274 -9.83 7.82 -6.26
CA SER A 274 -8.50 8.25 -5.78
C SER A 274 -8.60 9.47 -4.87
N LEU A 275 -7.92 9.40 -3.74
CA LEU A 275 -7.81 10.50 -2.78
C LEU A 275 -6.58 11.38 -3.01
N ALA A 276 -5.74 11.05 -4.00
CA ALA A 276 -4.45 11.71 -4.22
C ALA A 276 -4.56 13.25 -4.28
N GLU A 277 -5.39 13.79 -5.16
CA GLU A 277 -5.58 15.25 -5.28
C GLU A 277 -6.19 15.88 -4.01
N ALA A 278 -7.09 15.17 -3.33
CA ALA A 278 -7.70 15.67 -2.10
C ALA A 278 -6.68 15.75 -0.97
N LEU A 279 -5.80 14.76 -0.87
CA LEU A 279 -4.70 14.74 0.09
C LEU A 279 -3.67 15.83 -0.21
N GLN A 280 -3.33 16.07 -1.47
CA GLN A 280 -2.49 17.18 -1.87
C GLN A 280 -3.09 18.53 -1.45
N LYS A 281 -4.38 18.78 -1.79
CA LYS A 281 -5.09 20.04 -1.45
C LYS A 281 -5.23 20.25 0.06
N SER A 282 -5.38 19.18 0.83
CA SER A 282 -5.47 19.23 2.28
C SER A 282 -4.11 19.23 2.98
N HIS A 283 -3.01 19.05 2.22
CA HIS A 283 -1.68 18.82 2.78
C HIS A 283 -1.66 17.70 3.82
N GLY A 284 -2.43 16.63 3.58
CA GLY A 284 -2.56 15.48 4.47
C GLY A 284 -3.26 15.79 5.81
N ARG A 285 -4.01 16.88 5.94
CA ARG A 285 -4.69 17.27 7.19
C ARG A 285 -6.20 17.26 7.02
N LEU A 286 -6.92 16.73 8.00
CA LEU A 286 -8.39 16.77 8.00
C LEU A 286 -8.94 18.16 8.34
N LEU A 287 -8.32 18.86 9.30
CA LEU A 287 -8.77 20.18 9.74
C LEU A 287 -7.87 21.30 9.19
N PRO A 288 -8.42 22.50 8.90
CA PRO A 288 -9.85 22.85 9.04
C PRO A 288 -10.73 22.40 7.87
N LEU A 289 -10.24 22.28 6.64
CA LEU A 289 -11.05 22.02 5.43
C LEU A 289 -10.71 20.72 4.70
N GLY A 290 -9.72 19.95 5.18
CA GLY A 290 -9.27 18.72 4.49
C GLY A 290 -10.36 17.65 4.40
N TRP A 291 -11.17 17.49 5.44
CA TRP A 291 -12.32 16.59 5.44
C TRP A 291 -13.30 16.88 4.27
N PHE A 292 -13.47 18.16 3.92
CA PHE A 292 -14.33 18.54 2.79
C PHE A 292 -13.75 18.09 1.45
N TYR A 293 -12.43 18.23 1.22
CA TYR A 293 -11.79 17.74 0.00
C TYR A 293 -11.90 16.22 -0.13
N LEU A 294 -11.73 15.49 0.99
CA LEU A 294 -11.87 14.02 1.00
C LEU A 294 -13.32 13.59 0.73
N LEU A 295 -14.30 14.17 1.41
CA LEU A 295 -15.72 13.88 1.14
C LEU A 295 -16.11 14.22 -0.31
N LYS A 296 -15.59 15.31 -0.85
CA LYS A 296 -15.80 15.68 -2.24
C LYS A 296 -15.24 14.63 -3.19
N ALA A 297 -14.03 14.12 -2.95
CA ALA A 297 -13.42 13.08 -3.77
C ALA A 297 -14.23 11.78 -3.71
N LEU A 298 -14.71 11.39 -2.51
CA LEU A 298 -15.41 10.14 -2.31
C LEU A 298 -16.86 10.15 -2.84
N PHE A 299 -17.62 11.22 -2.62
CA PHE A 299 -19.07 11.18 -2.74
C PHE A 299 -19.72 12.22 -3.67
N MET A 300 -19.01 13.27 -4.09
CA MET A 300 -19.62 14.32 -4.92
C MET A 300 -19.54 14.03 -6.44
N LYS A 301 -20.48 14.58 -7.23
CA LYS A 301 -20.64 14.33 -8.68
C LYS A 301 -19.41 14.67 -9.58
N ARG A 302 -18.49 15.50 -9.14
CA ARG A 302 -17.22 15.79 -9.84
C ARG A 302 -16.09 15.08 -9.10
N ARG A 303 -16.00 13.77 -9.28
CA ARG A 303 -14.98 12.91 -8.67
C ARG A 303 -13.64 13.02 -9.39
N ALA A 304 -12.62 12.47 -8.77
CA ALA A 304 -11.38 12.17 -9.46
C ALA A 304 -11.68 11.34 -10.72
N LYS A 305 -10.96 11.61 -11.81
CA LYS A 305 -11.05 10.79 -13.03
C LYS A 305 -10.42 9.41 -12.84
N MET A 306 -9.66 9.25 -11.79
CA MET A 306 -8.92 8.06 -11.39
C MET A 306 -9.59 7.38 -10.21
N LEU A 307 -9.63 6.06 -10.25
CA LEU A 307 -9.90 5.21 -9.09
C LEU A 307 -8.67 4.41 -8.71
N ASP A 308 -8.56 4.04 -7.45
CA ASP A 308 -7.51 3.16 -6.93
C ASP A 308 -8.09 1.75 -6.73
N LEU A 309 -7.44 0.73 -7.31
CA LEU A 309 -7.74 -0.67 -7.01
C LEU A 309 -7.06 -1.02 -5.69
N LEU A 310 -7.84 -1.15 -4.63
CA LEU A 310 -7.27 -1.34 -3.28
C LEU A 310 -7.00 -2.80 -2.95
N LEU A 311 -7.89 -3.70 -3.38
CA LEU A 311 -7.83 -5.10 -3.02
C LEU A 311 -8.54 -5.97 -4.06
N VAL A 312 -7.86 -7.00 -4.51
CA VAL A 312 -8.45 -8.12 -5.23
C VAL A 312 -7.90 -9.40 -4.64
N ALA A 313 -8.77 -10.22 -4.03
CA ALA A 313 -8.39 -11.53 -3.54
C ALA A 313 -9.31 -12.60 -4.15
N VAL A 314 -8.72 -13.67 -4.63
CA VAL A 314 -9.41 -14.85 -5.18
C VAL A 314 -8.88 -16.08 -4.44
N LYS A 315 -9.79 -16.90 -3.94
CA LYS A 315 -9.47 -18.14 -3.25
C LYS A 315 -8.55 -19.01 -4.11
N PRO A 316 -7.44 -19.56 -3.57
CA PRO A 316 -6.44 -20.29 -4.37
C PRO A 316 -7.01 -21.33 -5.30
N GLU A 317 -8.00 -22.10 -4.87
CA GLU A 317 -8.69 -23.13 -5.67
C GLU A 317 -9.50 -22.57 -6.86
N TYR A 318 -9.85 -21.27 -6.83
CA TYR A 318 -10.56 -20.56 -7.91
C TYR A 318 -9.65 -19.67 -8.77
N GLN A 319 -8.39 -19.54 -8.43
CA GLN A 319 -7.41 -18.82 -9.25
C GLN A 319 -7.26 -19.52 -10.62
N ASN A 320 -6.94 -18.75 -11.65
CA ASN A 320 -6.84 -19.20 -13.05
C ASN A 320 -8.13 -19.82 -13.64
N LYS A 321 -9.27 -19.73 -12.93
CA LYS A 321 -10.56 -20.21 -13.43
C LYS A 321 -11.44 -19.09 -14.02
N GLY A 322 -10.91 -17.88 -14.17
CA GLY A 322 -11.60 -16.75 -14.79
C GLY A 322 -12.56 -15.98 -13.87
N VAL A 323 -12.50 -16.19 -12.56
CA VAL A 323 -13.35 -15.47 -11.57
C VAL A 323 -13.15 -13.96 -11.66
N ASN A 324 -11.95 -13.50 -12.04
CA ASN A 324 -11.68 -12.09 -12.30
C ASN A 324 -12.58 -11.49 -13.40
N ALA A 325 -12.96 -12.30 -14.42
CA ALA A 325 -13.88 -11.82 -15.45
C ALA A 325 -15.27 -11.51 -14.88
N LEU A 326 -15.74 -12.30 -13.93
CA LEU A 326 -17.00 -12.04 -13.23
C LEU A 326 -16.92 -10.77 -12.38
N LEU A 327 -15.79 -10.58 -11.67
CA LEU A 327 -15.52 -9.38 -10.89
C LEU A 327 -15.55 -8.12 -11.76
N PHE A 328 -14.82 -8.11 -12.88
CA PHE A 328 -14.76 -6.96 -13.78
C PHE A 328 -16.09 -6.72 -14.52
N SER A 329 -16.84 -7.77 -14.84
CA SER A 329 -18.18 -7.63 -15.43
C SER A 329 -19.17 -6.90 -14.52
N ASP A 330 -18.99 -6.98 -13.21
CA ASP A 330 -19.79 -6.23 -12.23
C ASP A 330 -19.27 -4.80 -12.01
N LEU A 331 -17.96 -4.62 -11.93
CA LEU A 331 -17.35 -3.34 -11.53
C LEU A 331 -17.23 -2.33 -12.69
N ILE A 332 -16.90 -2.77 -13.92
CA ILE A 332 -16.73 -1.86 -15.06
C ILE A 332 -17.96 -0.98 -15.32
N PRO A 333 -19.20 -1.50 -15.36
CA PRO A 333 -20.39 -0.65 -15.53
C PRO A 333 -20.57 0.39 -14.41
N VAL A 334 -20.12 0.06 -13.19
CA VAL A 334 -20.13 0.99 -12.06
C VAL A 334 -19.12 2.12 -12.30
N TYR A 335 -17.92 1.77 -12.75
CA TYR A 335 -16.88 2.76 -13.03
C TYR A 335 -17.27 3.72 -14.15
N GLN A 336 -17.85 3.19 -15.24
CA GLN A 336 -18.39 3.98 -16.35
C GLN A 336 -19.48 4.94 -15.88
N LYS A 337 -20.50 4.44 -15.14
CA LYS A 337 -21.60 5.25 -14.59
C LYS A 337 -21.11 6.34 -13.64
N LEU A 338 -19.98 6.09 -12.94
CA LEU A 338 -19.37 7.06 -12.03
C LEU A 338 -18.44 8.03 -12.75
N GLY A 339 -18.14 7.81 -14.05
CA GLY A 339 -17.35 8.71 -14.88
C GLY A 339 -15.85 8.59 -14.68
N PHE A 340 -15.35 7.44 -14.21
CA PHE A 340 -13.92 7.18 -14.13
C PHE A 340 -13.35 6.95 -15.54
N ILE A 341 -12.13 7.42 -15.77
CA ILE A 341 -11.43 7.28 -17.04
C ILE A 341 -10.40 6.15 -16.96
N PHE A 342 -9.72 6.02 -15.82
CA PHE A 342 -8.74 4.97 -15.60
C PHE A 342 -8.67 4.54 -14.14
N ALA A 343 -8.20 3.33 -13.94
CA ALA A 343 -7.84 2.76 -12.65
C ALA A 343 -6.32 2.77 -12.47
N GLU A 344 -5.87 3.02 -11.26
CA GLU A 344 -4.51 2.80 -10.82
C GLU A 344 -4.44 1.46 -10.11
N SER A 345 -3.55 0.55 -10.56
CA SER A 345 -3.30 -0.66 -9.80
C SER A 345 -2.56 -0.33 -8.51
N ASN A 346 -2.70 -1.16 -7.50
CA ASN A 346 -1.74 -1.19 -6.41
C ASN A 346 -0.42 -1.80 -6.92
N PRO A 347 0.70 -1.61 -6.20
CA PRO A 347 1.95 -2.26 -6.53
C PRO A 347 1.77 -3.78 -6.66
N GLU A 348 2.10 -4.33 -7.81
CA GLU A 348 2.03 -5.75 -8.12
C GLU A 348 3.44 -6.30 -8.25
N LEU A 349 3.75 -7.40 -7.54
CA LEU A 349 5.05 -8.02 -7.65
C LEU A 349 5.40 -8.33 -9.12
N GLU A 350 6.59 -7.93 -9.56
CA GLU A 350 7.10 -8.13 -10.92
C GLU A 350 6.98 -9.60 -11.39
N LEU A 351 7.19 -10.54 -10.47
CA LEU A 351 7.13 -11.97 -10.74
C LEU A 351 5.71 -12.56 -10.68
N ASN A 352 4.70 -11.77 -10.33
CA ASN A 352 3.31 -12.22 -10.26
C ASN A 352 2.61 -12.09 -11.63
N GLY A 353 3.10 -12.81 -12.64
CA GLY A 353 2.53 -12.81 -13.99
C GLY A 353 1.03 -13.20 -14.05
N LYS A 354 0.52 -13.92 -13.04
CA LYS A 354 -0.90 -14.27 -12.97
C LYS A 354 -1.80 -13.06 -12.74
N VAL A 355 -1.36 -12.12 -11.92
CA VAL A 355 -2.09 -10.87 -11.68
C VAL A 355 -1.96 -9.97 -12.89
N GLN A 356 -0.76 -9.85 -13.47
CA GLN A 356 -0.51 -9.00 -14.64
C GLN A 356 -1.27 -9.46 -15.87
N ALA A 357 -1.39 -10.77 -16.12
CA ALA A 357 -2.15 -11.33 -17.25
C ALA A 357 -3.65 -10.96 -17.26
N GLN A 358 -4.23 -10.52 -16.14
CA GLN A 358 -5.60 -10.02 -16.12
C GLN A 358 -5.76 -8.69 -16.88
N TRP A 359 -4.67 -7.95 -17.05
CA TRP A 359 -4.66 -6.66 -17.75
C TRP A 359 -4.54 -6.78 -19.26
N ASP A 360 -4.20 -7.95 -19.82
CA ASP A 360 -4.03 -8.19 -21.26
C ASP A 360 -5.30 -7.88 -22.10
N TYR A 361 -6.45 -7.78 -21.43
CA TYR A 361 -7.74 -7.51 -22.07
C TYR A 361 -8.15 -6.05 -22.02
N PHE A 362 -7.32 -5.20 -21.42
CA PHE A 362 -7.58 -3.78 -21.25
C PHE A 362 -6.48 -2.96 -21.92
N GLU A 363 -6.80 -1.74 -22.29
CA GLU A 363 -5.77 -0.76 -22.61
C GLU A 363 -5.04 -0.40 -21.34
N THR A 364 -3.75 -0.74 -21.26
CA THR A 364 -2.93 -0.55 -20.06
C THR A 364 -1.59 0.04 -20.38
N LYS A 365 -1.03 0.74 -19.39
CA LYS A 365 0.34 1.24 -19.46
C LYS A 365 1.01 1.01 -18.09
N GLN A 366 2.08 0.19 -18.08
CA GLN A 366 2.98 0.20 -16.93
C GLN A 366 3.64 1.57 -16.88
N HIS A 367 3.54 2.26 -15.74
CA HIS A 367 4.01 3.64 -15.66
C HIS A 367 4.82 3.95 -14.40
N LYS A 368 4.85 3.05 -13.43
CA LYS A 368 5.72 3.16 -12.25
C LYS A 368 6.35 1.81 -11.93
N ARG A 369 7.53 1.86 -11.32
CA ARG A 369 8.23 0.71 -10.75
C ARG A 369 8.80 1.07 -9.40
N ARG A 370 8.73 0.13 -8.47
CA ARG A 370 9.28 0.26 -7.12
C ARG A 370 10.20 -0.89 -6.81
N ARG A 371 11.16 -0.66 -5.91
CA ARG A 371 12.13 -1.66 -5.50
C ARG A 371 12.30 -1.70 -3.99
N ALA A 372 12.26 -2.88 -3.41
CA ALA A 372 12.90 -3.16 -2.14
C ALA A 372 14.36 -3.51 -2.39
N PHE A 373 15.22 -2.96 -1.57
CA PHE A 373 16.65 -3.19 -1.58
C PHE A 373 17.06 -4.02 -0.37
N THR A 374 18.08 -4.86 -0.51
CA THR A 374 18.60 -5.68 0.58
C THR A 374 20.12 -5.63 0.62
N LYS A 375 20.69 -5.86 1.81
CA LYS A 375 22.12 -5.96 2.01
C LYS A 375 22.43 -6.77 3.28
N GLU A 376 23.51 -7.55 3.29
CA GLU A 376 24.03 -8.20 4.48
C GLU A 376 24.61 -7.16 5.44
N ILE A 377 24.33 -7.32 6.74
CA ILE A 377 24.93 -6.49 7.82
C ILE A 377 26.27 -7.08 8.20
N LYS A 378 27.32 -6.30 8.00
CA LYS A 378 28.71 -6.66 8.33
C LYS A 378 29.08 -6.37 9.78
#